data_b9d7744106cb3ecb48790f068d6b743b
#
_entry.id   b9d7744106cb3ecb48790f068d6b743b
#
_cell.length_a   1.000
_cell.length_b   1.000
_cell.length_c   1.000
_cell.angle_alpha   90.00
_cell.angle_beta   90.00
_cell.angle_gamma   90.00
#
_symmetry.space_group_name_H-M   'P 1'
#
loop_
_entity.id
_entity.type
_entity.pdbx_description
1 polymer ?
#
loop_
_entity_poly.entity_id
_entity_poly.type
_entity_poly.pdbx_seq_one_letter_code
_entity_poly.pdbx_strand_id
1 'polypeptide(L)'
;MVIDKKFKGLVKEDFRYVFNGDIETTESLEVDLDMGLFVTGSIKAGRDIEAGWSIEAGEFIEAGRYIKAGWSIDAGESIKAGGYIEAGGSSGIVAGLSITCKGTLSFGLKAFAGICSWREISEEEKTITCEKFNGGVVEYGILKETGLEEDRKIELSMDEIAQKFGVAVKDLKIKKD
;
A
#
# COMPACT_ATOMS: atom_id res chain seq x y z
N MET A 1 -6.56 18.10 -10.96
CA MET A 1 -5.48 18.36 -11.95
C MET A 1 -5.51 17.22 -12.93
N VAL A 2 -5.33 17.52 -14.24
CA VAL A 2 -5.19 16.47 -15.26
C VAL A 2 -3.80 16.59 -15.90
N ILE A 3 -3.10 15.47 -16.02
CA ILE A 3 -1.85 15.35 -16.78
C ILE A 3 -2.17 14.60 -18.05
N ASP A 4 -2.27 15.34 -19.14
CA ASP A 4 -2.41 14.83 -20.50
C ASP A 4 -1.12 15.06 -21.31
N LYS A 5 -1.10 14.62 -22.56
CA LYS A 5 0.06 14.79 -23.47
C LYS A 5 0.46 16.24 -23.73
N LYS A 6 -0.37 17.23 -23.34
CA LYS A 6 -0.11 18.67 -23.49
C LYS A 6 0.38 19.29 -22.19
N PHE A 7 0.50 18.51 -21.12
CA PHE A 7 0.93 19.01 -19.83
C PHE A 7 2.33 19.61 -19.94
N LYS A 8 2.47 20.88 -19.49
CA LYS A 8 3.71 21.64 -19.64
C LYS A 8 4.85 20.99 -18.86
N GLY A 9 5.97 20.77 -19.50
CA GLY A 9 7.16 20.15 -18.88
C GLY A 9 7.19 18.63 -18.97
N LEU A 10 6.15 18.01 -19.53
CA LEU A 10 6.13 16.58 -19.78
C LEU A 10 6.99 16.23 -21.00
N VAL A 11 7.89 15.26 -20.84
CA VAL A 11 8.76 14.77 -21.91
C VAL A 11 8.38 13.33 -22.22
N LYS A 12 8.17 13.01 -23.49
CA LYS A 12 7.91 11.64 -23.93
C LYS A 12 9.25 10.92 -24.18
N GLU A 13 9.45 9.81 -23.50
CA GLU A 13 10.51 8.82 -23.74
C GLU A 13 9.95 7.58 -24.47
N ASP A 14 10.78 6.59 -24.75
CA ASP A 14 10.38 5.40 -25.52
C ASP A 14 9.25 4.59 -24.83
N PHE A 15 9.28 4.49 -23.50
CA PHE A 15 8.38 3.61 -22.74
C PHE A 15 7.54 4.31 -21.69
N ARG A 16 7.74 5.62 -21.48
CA ARG A 16 7.06 6.40 -20.45
C ARG A 16 7.07 7.88 -20.76
N TYR A 17 6.26 8.64 -20.03
CA TYR A 17 6.39 10.08 -19.94
C TYR A 17 7.18 10.44 -18.70
N VAL A 18 8.02 11.47 -18.79
CA VAL A 18 8.86 11.96 -17.69
C VAL A 18 8.51 13.39 -17.38
N PHE A 19 8.34 13.69 -16.11
CA PHE A 19 8.22 15.03 -15.58
C PHE A 19 9.34 15.29 -14.58
N ASN A 20 10.12 16.35 -14.78
CA ASN A 20 11.21 16.73 -13.89
C ASN A 20 10.72 17.65 -12.78
N GLY A 21 10.86 17.24 -11.53
CA GLY A 21 10.43 17.93 -10.32
C GLY A 21 9.25 17.24 -9.66
N ASP A 22 8.49 17.98 -8.86
CA ASP A 22 7.36 17.47 -8.10
C ASP A 22 6.02 17.77 -8.79
N ILE A 23 5.04 16.91 -8.60
CA ILE A 23 3.65 17.16 -8.98
C ILE A 23 2.82 17.25 -7.70
N GLU A 24 2.27 18.42 -7.43
CA GLU A 24 1.43 18.66 -6.26
C GLU A 24 0.10 19.31 -6.63
N THR A 25 -0.99 18.83 -6.05
CA THR A 25 -2.34 19.41 -6.16
C THR A 25 -3.13 19.20 -4.87
N THR A 26 -3.99 20.17 -4.52
CA THR A 26 -4.93 20.02 -3.40
C THR A 26 -6.17 19.22 -3.76
N GLU A 27 -6.41 18.99 -5.03
CA GLU A 27 -7.53 18.23 -5.58
C GLU A 27 -7.08 16.82 -6.00
N SER A 28 -7.90 16.13 -6.80
CA SER A 28 -7.52 14.87 -7.41
C SER A 28 -6.54 15.07 -8.57
N LEU A 29 -5.64 14.12 -8.77
CA LEU A 29 -4.73 14.02 -9.89
C LEU A 29 -5.19 12.88 -10.81
N GLU A 30 -5.48 13.20 -12.05
CA GLU A 30 -5.79 12.24 -13.11
C GLU A 30 -4.65 12.23 -14.13
N VAL A 31 -4.13 11.06 -14.46
CA VAL A 31 -3.08 10.85 -15.45
C VAL A 31 -3.68 10.21 -16.69
N ASP A 32 -4.02 11.05 -17.67
CA ASP A 32 -4.61 10.66 -18.96
C ASP A 32 -3.51 10.55 -20.04
N LEU A 33 -2.68 9.53 -19.90
CA LEU A 33 -1.57 9.22 -20.81
C LEU A 33 -1.74 7.82 -21.39
N ASP A 34 -1.13 7.56 -22.53
CA ASP A 34 -1.11 6.24 -23.19
C ASP A 34 0.08 5.35 -22.78
N MET A 35 0.87 5.80 -21.82
CA MET A 35 2.00 5.09 -21.22
C MET A 35 2.17 5.52 -19.76
N GLY A 36 3.05 4.85 -19.02
CA GLY A 36 3.37 5.20 -17.64
C GLY A 36 3.92 6.63 -17.47
N LEU A 37 3.71 7.19 -16.29
CA LEU A 37 4.26 8.47 -15.87
C LEU A 37 5.38 8.24 -14.86
N PHE A 38 6.55 8.79 -15.11
CA PHE A 38 7.63 8.94 -14.14
C PHE A 38 7.83 10.40 -13.77
N VAL A 39 7.81 10.67 -12.48
CA VAL A 39 8.10 11.98 -11.87
C VAL A 39 9.41 11.87 -11.12
N THR A 40 10.39 12.72 -11.41
CA THR A 40 11.72 12.61 -10.77
C THR A 40 11.71 12.95 -9.29
N GLY A 41 10.77 13.75 -8.83
CA GLY A 41 10.49 14.07 -7.43
C GLY A 41 9.31 13.29 -6.89
N SER A 42 8.44 13.97 -6.16
CA SER A 42 7.29 13.43 -5.47
C SER A 42 5.98 13.66 -6.23
N ILE A 43 4.98 12.79 -5.98
CA ILE A 43 3.61 12.98 -6.47
C ILE A 43 2.69 13.12 -5.26
N LYS A 44 1.98 14.25 -5.16
CA LYS A 44 1.06 14.51 -4.06
C LYS A 44 -0.28 15.06 -4.53
N ALA A 45 -1.35 14.43 -4.08
CA ALA A 45 -2.70 14.89 -4.30
C ALA A 45 -3.48 15.01 -2.98
N GLY A 46 -4.22 16.10 -2.79
CA GLY A 46 -5.07 16.27 -1.61
C GLY A 46 -6.25 15.30 -1.56
N ARG A 47 -6.61 14.69 -2.71
CA ARG A 47 -7.69 13.72 -2.82
C ARG A 47 -7.19 12.42 -3.44
N ASP A 48 -7.45 12.19 -4.69
CA ASP A 48 -7.23 10.92 -5.38
C ASP A 48 -6.08 11.02 -6.39
N ILE A 49 -5.39 9.92 -6.62
CA ILE A 49 -4.46 9.75 -7.73
C ILE A 49 -4.97 8.61 -8.59
N GLU A 50 -5.28 8.87 -9.86
CA GLU A 50 -5.72 7.86 -10.82
C GLU A 50 -4.87 7.90 -12.09
N ALA A 51 -4.44 6.73 -12.56
CA ALA A 51 -3.76 6.57 -13.84
C ALA A 51 -4.23 5.31 -14.56
N GLY A 52 -4.37 5.40 -15.87
CA GLY A 52 -4.64 4.23 -16.71
C GLY A 52 -3.46 3.27 -16.85
N TRP A 53 -2.25 3.73 -16.59
CA TRP A 53 -0.99 3.00 -16.68
C TRP A 53 -0.21 3.04 -15.36
N SER A 54 1.11 2.83 -15.42
CA SER A 54 1.97 2.89 -14.24
C SER A 54 2.19 4.33 -13.77
N ILE A 55 2.35 4.47 -12.46
CA ILE A 55 2.82 5.69 -11.79
C ILE A 55 4.13 5.39 -11.11
N GLU A 56 5.14 6.20 -11.39
CA GLU A 56 6.46 6.09 -10.78
C GLU A 56 6.91 7.45 -10.24
N ALA A 57 7.43 7.50 -9.03
CA ALA A 57 8.03 8.70 -8.42
C ALA A 57 9.44 8.40 -7.91
N GLY A 58 10.36 9.33 -8.11
CA GLY A 58 11.72 9.22 -7.57
C GLY A 58 11.76 9.31 -6.04
N GLU A 59 10.78 9.97 -5.44
CA GLU A 59 10.64 10.09 -4.00
C GLU A 59 9.35 9.40 -3.54
N PHE A 60 8.33 10.11 -3.05
CA PHE A 60 7.11 9.51 -2.52
C PHE A 60 5.88 9.73 -3.40
N ILE A 61 4.86 8.89 -3.19
CA ILE A 61 3.52 9.05 -3.75
C ILE A 61 2.53 9.16 -2.60
N GLU A 62 1.82 10.28 -2.49
CA GLU A 62 0.85 10.53 -1.41
C GLU A 62 -0.50 10.99 -1.94
N ALA A 63 -1.59 10.36 -1.49
CA ALA A 63 -2.96 10.77 -1.77
C ALA A 63 -3.77 10.89 -0.47
N GLY A 64 -4.60 11.94 -0.39
CA GLY A 64 -5.49 12.14 0.77
C GLY A 64 -6.58 11.08 0.86
N ARG A 65 -6.97 10.44 -0.28
CA ARG A 65 -7.98 9.40 -0.34
C ARG A 65 -7.42 8.10 -0.92
N TYR A 66 -7.35 7.94 -2.23
CA TYR A 66 -6.88 6.70 -2.83
C TYR A 66 -5.84 6.90 -3.93
N ILE A 67 -5.08 5.85 -4.18
CA ILE A 67 -4.15 5.75 -5.30
C ILE A 67 -4.57 4.54 -6.13
N LYS A 68 -4.82 4.78 -7.42
CA LYS A 68 -5.18 3.74 -8.37
C LYS A 68 -4.35 3.85 -9.64
N ALA A 69 -3.72 2.75 -10.03
CA ALA A 69 -3.04 2.63 -11.31
C ALA A 69 -3.52 1.39 -12.06
N GLY A 70 -3.69 1.49 -13.36
CA GLY A 70 -4.03 0.33 -14.20
C GLY A 70 -2.91 -0.69 -14.29
N TRP A 71 -1.66 -0.27 -13.97
CA TRP A 71 -0.47 -1.10 -13.89
C TRP A 71 0.24 -0.92 -12.54
N SER A 72 1.56 -0.78 -12.51
CA SER A 72 2.34 -0.69 -11.26
C SER A 72 2.27 0.69 -10.60
N ILE A 73 2.59 0.70 -9.30
CA ILE A 73 2.80 1.89 -8.49
C ILE A 73 4.17 1.75 -7.83
N ASP A 74 5.10 2.63 -8.22
CA ASP A 74 6.49 2.54 -7.78
C ASP A 74 6.96 3.87 -7.19
N ALA A 75 7.57 3.83 -6.00
CA ALA A 75 8.12 5.01 -5.34
C ALA A 75 9.53 4.73 -4.81
N GLY A 76 10.45 5.66 -5.02
CA GLY A 76 11.79 5.60 -4.46
C GLY A 76 11.81 5.65 -2.94
N GLU A 77 10.79 6.27 -2.33
CA GLU A 77 10.60 6.29 -0.88
C GLU A 77 9.29 5.60 -0.49
N SER A 78 8.28 6.34 -0.03
CA SER A 78 7.06 5.78 0.52
C SER A 78 5.85 5.97 -0.37
N ILE A 79 4.88 5.05 -0.27
CA ILE A 79 3.56 5.17 -0.87
C ILE A 79 2.53 5.27 0.24
N LYS A 80 1.69 6.33 0.22
CA LYS A 80 0.70 6.58 1.26
C LYS A 80 -0.64 7.02 0.71
N ALA A 81 -1.71 6.36 1.18
CA ALA A 81 -3.09 6.74 0.87
C ALA A 81 -3.94 6.86 2.14
N GLY A 82 -4.81 7.87 2.19
CA GLY A 82 -5.81 8.02 3.27
C GLY A 82 -6.96 7.01 3.18
N GLY A 83 -7.13 6.33 2.05
CA GLY A 83 -8.10 5.28 1.79
C GLY A 83 -7.41 4.03 1.29
N TYR A 84 -7.70 3.59 0.06
CA TYR A 84 -7.14 2.37 -0.53
C TYR A 84 -6.00 2.65 -1.51
N ILE A 85 -5.21 1.60 -1.78
CA ILE A 85 -4.21 1.55 -2.85
C ILE A 85 -4.53 0.36 -3.75
N GLU A 86 -4.64 0.60 -5.06
CA GLU A 86 -4.93 -0.42 -6.06
C GLU A 86 -3.95 -0.33 -7.24
N ALA A 87 -3.20 -1.38 -7.48
CA ALA A 87 -2.45 -1.59 -8.71
C ALA A 87 -3.14 -2.65 -9.56
N GLY A 88 -2.98 -2.58 -10.88
CA GLY A 88 -3.64 -3.50 -11.82
C GLY A 88 -3.36 -4.98 -11.51
N GLY A 89 -4.31 -5.85 -11.86
CA GLY A 89 -4.32 -7.27 -11.50
C GLY A 89 -3.16 -8.12 -12.03
N SER A 90 -2.33 -7.56 -12.93
CA SER A 90 -1.11 -8.21 -13.44
C SER A 90 0.16 -7.48 -13.03
N SER A 91 0.09 -6.62 -12.01
CA SER A 91 1.18 -5.72 -11.62
C SER A 91 1.42 -5.74 -10.12
N GLY A 92 2.48 -5.08 -9.70
CA GLY A 92 2.90 -5.01 -8.32
C GLY A 92 3.02 -3.58 -7.80
N ILE A 93 3.45 -3.48 -6.55
CA ILE A 93 3.71 -2.22 -5.87
C ILE A 93 5.11 -2.27 -5.27
N VAL A 94 5.89 -1.22 -5.50
CA VAL A 94 7.27 -1.12 -5.00
C VAL A 94 7.48 0.18 -4.26
N ALA A 95 8.02 0.10 -3.06
CA ALA A 95 8.42 1.26 -2.28
C ALA A 95 9.84 1.08 -1.72
N GLY A 96 10.68 2.07 -1.86
CA GLY A 96 11.99 2.11 -1.23
C GLY A 96 11.89 2.04 0.29
N LEU A 97 10.84 2.59 0.86
CA LEU A 97 10.50 2.55 2.28
C LEU A 97 9.15 1.87 2.49
N SER A 98 8.19 2.52 3.12
CA SER A 98 6.91 1.93 3.53
C SER A 98 5.78 2.07 2.51
N ILE A 99 4.81 1.17 2.60
CA ILE A 99 3.51 1.28 1.93
C ILE A 99 2.45 1.38 3.02
N THR A 100 1.61 2.42 2.98
CA THR A 100 0.59 2.63 4.00
C THR A 100 -0.73 3.06 3.39
N CYS A 101 -1.81 2.38 3.71
CA CYS A 101 -3.16 2.84 3.44
C CYS A 101 -4.11 2.53 4.61
N LYS A 102 -5.18 3.34 4.76
CA LYS A 102 -6.17 3.13 5.83
C LYS A 102 -7.28 2.14 5.44
N GLY A 103 -7.36 1.78 4.17
CA GLY A 103 -8.33 0.84 3.64
C GLY A 103 -7.65 -0.38 3.02
N THR A 104 -8.19 -0.84 1.90
CA THR A 104 -7.70 -2.04 1.23
C THR A 104 -6.43 -1.75 0.41
N LEU A 105 -5.44 -2.62 0.53
CA LEU A 105 -4.29 -2.72 -0.37
C LEU A 105 -4.54 -3.87 -1.34
N SER A 106 -4.58 -3.57 -2.64
CA SER A 106 -4.86 -4.55 -3.69
C SER A 106 -3.85 -4.48 -4.85
N PHE A 107 -3.34 -5.63 -5.26
CA PHE A 107 -2.46 -5.79 -6.43
C PHE A 107 -2.43 -7.26 -6.87
N GLY A 108 -1.97 -7.53 -8.10
CA GLY A 108 -2.03 -8.89 -8.66
C GLY A 108 -0.78 -9.74 -8.47
N LEU A 109 0.42 -9.16 -8.45
CA LEU A 109 1.68 -9.92 -8.43
C LEU A 109 2.38 -9.82 -7.07
N LYS A 110 3.23 -8.83 -6.89
CA LYS A 110 4.13 -8.73 -5.73
C LYS A 110 4.16 -7.33 -5.16
N ALA A 111 4.36 -7.24 -3.85
CA ALA A 111 4.69 -6.01 -3.17
C ALA A 111 6.07 -6.10 -2.53
N PHE A 112 6.80 -4.99 -2.62
CA PHE A 112 8.11 -4.80 -2.02
C PHE A 112 8.09 -3.49 -1.24
N ALA A 113 8.48 -3.53 0.02
CA ALA A 113 8.67 -2.35 0.86
C ALA A 113 10.01 -2.46 1.59
N GLY A 114 10.75 -1.35 1.67
CA GLY A 114 12.05 -1.33 2.32
C GLY A 114 13.21 -1.78 1.45
N ILE A 115 13.12 -1.59 0.13
CA ILE A 115 14.22 -1.91 -0.80
C ILE A 115 15.23 -0.78 -0.95
N CYS A 116 15.20 0.24 -0.07
CA CYS A 116 16.14 1.34 -0.02
C CYS A 116 17.58 0.82 0.03
N SER A 117 18.41 1.23 -0.93
CA SER A 117 19.80 0.80 -1.04
C SER A 117 20.82 1.90 -0.70
N TRP A 118 20.36 3.13 -0.47
CA TRP A 118 21.24 4.28 -0.24
C TRP A 118 21.46 4.62 1.25
N ARG A 119 20.74 3.96 2.17
CA ARG A 119 20.92 4.02 3.62
C ARG A 119 20.37 2.79 4.30
N GLU A 120 20.76 2.60 5.56
CA GLU A 120 20.10 1.65 6.44
C GLU A 120 18.70 2.17 6.81
N ILE A 121 17.75 1.25 6.94
CA ILE A 121 16.36 1.53 7.30
C ILE A 121 15.92 0.69 8.50
N SER A 122 14.98 1.21 9.28
CA SER A 122 14.40 0.51 10.42
C SER A 122 13.34 -0.52 9.98
N GLU A 123 12.90 -1.36 10.92
CA GLU A 123 11.81 -2.31 10.69
C GLU A 123 10.50 -1.58 10.35
N GLU A 124 10.25 -0.42 10.98
CA GLU A 124 9.07 0.40 10.73
C GLU A 124 9.06 0.96 9.30
N GLU A 125 10.23 1.32 8.79
CA GLU A 125 10.38 1.89 7.44
C GLU A 125 10.19 0.87 6.31
N LYS A 126 10.18 -0.43 6.60
CA LYS A 126 9.89 -1.49 5.62
C LYS A 126 8.53 -2.15 5.86
N THR A 127 7.60 -1.46 6.51
CA THR A 127 6.26 -2.00 6.74
C THR A 127 5.31 -1.73 5.59
N ILE A 128 4.40 -2.69 5.38
CA ILE A 128 3.22 -2.57 4.54
C ILE A 128 2.02 -2.58 5.47
N THR A 129 1.39 -1.41 5.67
CA THR A 129 0.27 -1.25 6.60
C THR A 129 -1.02 -0.97 5.85
N CYS A 130 -2.05 -1.78 6.08
CA CYS A 130 -3.39 -1.60 5.50
C CYS A 130 -4.47 -2.11 6.47
N GLU A 131 -5.72 -1.68 6.28
CA GLU A 131 -6.86 -2.28 7.00
C GLU A 131 -7.10 -3.71 6.52
N LYS A 132 -7.10 -3.91 5.19
CA LYS A 132 -7.32 -5.21 4.56
C LYS A 132 -6.35 -5.42 3.40
N PHE A 133 -5.71 -6.58 3.40
CA PHE A 133 -4.89 -7.02 2.28
C PHE A 133 -5.72 -7.87 1.31
N ASN A 134 -5.65 -7.56 0.03
CA ASN A 134 -6.35 -8.29 -1.02
C ASN A 134 -5.50 -8.33 -2.28
N GLY A 135 -4.77 -9.40 -2.48
CA GLY A 135 -3.99 -9.53 -3.71
C GLY A 135 -2.83 -10.51 -3.62
N GLY A 136 -1.82 -10.27 -4.45
CA GLY A 136 -0.69 -11.14 -4.69
C GLY A 136 0.15 -11.53 -3.47
N VAL A 137 1.46 -11.39 -3.58
CA VAL A 137 2.39 -11.81 -2.53
C VAL A 137 3.20 -10.61 -2.04
N VAL A 138 3.31 -10.45 -0.73
CA VAL A 138 4.33 -9.57 -0.15
C VAL A 138 5.66 -10.30 -0.20
N GLU A 139 6.51 -9.93 -1.16
CA GLU A 139 7.80 -10.60 -1.38
C GLU A 139 8.88 -10.07 -0.43
N TYR A 140 8.82 -8.77 -0.11
CA TYR A 140 9.73 -8.14 0.83
C TYR A 140 9.00 -7.03 1.60
N GLY A 141 9.25 -6.98 2.90
CA GLY A 141 8.60 -6.06 3.84
C GLY A 141 7.79 -6.79 4.90
N ILE A 142 7.29 -6.06 5.87
CA ILE A 142 6.51 -6.58 6.99
C ILE A 142 5.05 -6.17 6.80
N LEU A 143 4.17 -7.14 6.48
CA LEU A 143 2.74 -6.88 6.36
C LEU A 143 2.09 -6.71 7.74
N LYS A 144 1.35 -5.63 7.92
CA LYS A 144 0.52 -5.34 9.09
C LYS A 144 -0.90 -5.04 8.65
N GLU A 145 -1.81 -5.99 8.82
CA GLU A 145 -3.25 -5.77 8.62
C GLU A 145 -3.89 -5.28 9.91
N THR A 146 -4.38 -4.03 9.91
CA THR A 146 -5.01 -3.41 11.07
C THR A 146 -6.49 -3.74 11.24
N GLY A 147 -7.12 -4.24 10.16
CA GLY A 147 -8.52 -4.69 10.17
C GLY A 147 -8.71 -6.13 10.65
N LEU A 148 -7.63 -6.91 10.77
CA LEU A 148 -7.68 -8.16 11.52
C LEU A 148 -7.88 -7.73 12.98
N GLU A 149 -9.03 -8.09 13.56
CA GLU A 149 -9.21 -7.96 15.01
C GLU A 149 -7.97 -8.63 15.64
N GLU A 150 -7.18 -7.84 16.39
CA GLU A 150 -6.20 -8.42 17.32
C GLU A 150 -6.93 -9.56 18.02
N ASP A 151 -6.34 -10.75 18.05
CA ASP A 151 -6.93 -11.94 18.67
C ASP A 151 -7.77 -11.50 19.85
N ARG A 152 -9.11 -11.51 19.72
CA ARG A 152 -9.97 -11.27 20.88
C ARG A 152 -9.51 -12.30 21.87
N LYS A 153 -8.78 -11.87 22.89
CA LYS A 153 -8.54 -12.73 24.04
C LYS A 153 -9.91 -13.12 24.54
N ILE A 154 -10.35 -14.30 24.11
CA ILE A 154 -11.61 -14.86 24.60
C ILE A 154 -11.27 -15.28 26.03
N GLU A 155 -11.54 -14.39 26.98
CA GLU A 155 -11.51 -14.74 28.39
C GLU A 155 -12.74 -15.59 28.67
N LEU A 156 -12.55 -16.89 28.70
CA LEU A 156 -13.57 -17.85 29.11
C LEU A 156 -13.31 -18.21 30.57
N SER A 157 -14.35 -18.11 31.38
CA SER A 157 -14.34 -18.70 32.73
C SER A 157 -14.26 -20.22 32.65
N MET A 158 -13.78 -20.87 33.70
CA MET A 158 -13.75 -22.34 33.80
C MET A 158 -15.14 -22.96 33.62
N ASP A 159 -16.20 -22.27 34.05
CA ASP A 159 -17.58 -22.69 33.90
C ASP A 159 -18.01 -22.68 32.42
N GLU A 160 -17.68 -21.63 31.68
CA GLU A 160 -17.99 -21.55 30.23
C GLU A 160 -17.22 -22.59 29.42
N ILE A 161 -15.97 -22.86 29.78
CA ILE A 161 -15.18 -23.93 29.14
C ILE A 161 -15.81 -25.29 29.44
N ALA A 162 -16.17 -25.56 30.71
CA ALA A 162 -16.81 -26.79 31.12
C ALA A 162 -18.13 -27.03 30.38
N GLN A 163 -18.96 -25.98 30.26
CA GLN A 163 -20.23 -26.02 29.54
C GLN A 163 -20.03 -26.32 28.06
N LYS A 164 -19.07 -25.66 27.41
CA LYS A 164 -18.76 -25.82 25.98
C LYS A 164 -18.31 -27.25 25.63
N PHE A 165 -17.56 -27.89 26.52
CA PHE A 165 -17.03 -29.24 26.31
C PHE A 165 -17.87 -30.34 26.99
N GLY A 166 -18.96 -29.99 27.68
CA GLY A 166 -19.87 -30.92 28.31
C GLY A 166 -19.22 -31.70 29.47
N VAL A 167 -18.26 -31.11 30.17
CA VAL A 167 -17.52 -31.71 31.29
C VAL A 167 -17.75 -30.91 32.57
N ALA A 168 -17.54 -31.54 33.73
CA ALA A 168 -17.62 -30.81 35.00
C ALA A 168 -16.34 -29.98 35.22
N VAL A 169 -16.47 -28.77 35.82
CA VAL A 169 -15.33 -27.88 36.09
C VAL A 169 -14.20 -28.59 36.85
N LYS A 170 -14.54 -29.46 37.77
CA LYS A 170 -13.57 -30.25 38.55
C LYS A 170 -12.68 -31.18 37.72
N ASP A 171 -13.13 -31.53 36.50
CA ASP A 171 -12.44 -32.44 35.60
C ASP A 171 -11.55 -31.67 34.56
N LEU A 172 -11.62 -30.33 34.56
CA LEU A 172 -10.76 -29.48 33.74
C LEU A 172 -9.37 -29.35 34.38
N LYS A 173 -8.34 -29.56 33.57
CA LYS A 173 -6.94 -29.29 33.95
C LYS A 173 -6.30 -28.38 32.91
N ILE A 174 -5.76 -27.25 33.35
CA ILE A 174 -4.92 -26.38 32.49
C ILE A 174 -3.53 -27.03 32.43
N LYS A 175 -3.13 -27.47 31.24
CA LYS A 175 -1.75 -27.91 31.00
C LYS A 175 -0.92 -26.64 30.79
N LYS A 176 0.06 -26.41 31.65
CA LYS A 176 1.09 -25.37 31.39
C LYS A 176 2.21 -26.06 30.60
N ASP A 177 2.49 -25.50 29.44
CA ASP A 177 3.65 -25.86 28.63
C ASP A 177 4.92 -25.23 29.19
#